data_67c2a617d82a4a11c43e2dcd9eda5e67
#
_entry.id   67c2a617d82a4a11c43e2dcd9eda5e67
#
_cell.length_a   1.000
_cell.length_b   1.000
_cell.length_c   1.000
_cell.angle_alpha   90.00
_cell.angle_beta   90.00
_cell.angle_gamma   90.00
#
_symmetry.space_group_name_H-M   'P 1'
#
loop_
_entity.id
_entity.type
_entity.pdbx_description
1 polymer ?
#
loop_
_entity_poly.entity_id
_entity_poly.type
_entity_poly.pdbx_seq_one_letter_code
_entity_poly.pdbx_strand_id
1 'polypeptide(L)'
;VTDRAAPAKAPPGERRVLAALALAQFICSFAGSNMNVMINDISRDLGTTVQGVQISITLFLLVMAALMIPGGKLTDRYGRKRCFLTGLVVYAVGALLCAVAPGLGVLILGNSILEGVGTALLIPPVYILTTLLYPDVTSRARAFGVIMALGGIGAAAGPLIGGLITTAVSWRAAFVFQALVIAVIVGLSRRVRDPLPPDPERPFDTGGAVLSATGLVLIVMGILAADNDLRLMIALILLGALVLAWFFRSTRAKERAGREPLLSLALFRDRTSNLGLITQNVQWLLLMGTSFTVAAYLQVVRGYDAVRTGVIFTAATLGLLLTSLSAERLAERRSQRTLIMAGFTLSVAGVAVLVALVAAFSTPWAFVPGLLLIGLGLGVMLTPSVNVVQSSFPEEQQGEISGLSRSVSNLGSSFGTAIAGTILVAGLTKGAYAAAMITLAVIGLAGLAAAARLPRAPGRTAPGGAPSGAAPGTEARPPLPDSGQPPAPRRPHRA
;
A
#
# COMPACT_ATOMS: atom_id res chain seq x y z
N VAL A 1 -15.03 0.37 -41.05
CA VAL A 1 -15.50 -0.57 -39.99
C VAL A 1 -14.33 -1.52 -39.76
N THR A 2 -13.41 -1.18 -38.87
CA THR A 2 -12.29 -2.04 -38.50
C THR A 2 -12.80 -3.00 -37.43
N ASP A 3 -12.79 -4.27 -37.83
CA ASP A 3 -13.08 -5.44 -37.00
C ASP A 3 -12.17 -5.44 -35.75
N ARG A 4 -12.71 -5.08 -34.58
CA ARG A 4 -12.02 -5.24 -33.31
C ARG A 4 -11.99 -6.71 -32.99
N ALA A 5 -10.91 -7.38 -33.39
CA ALA A 5 -10.64 -8.74 -32.96
C ALA A 5 -10.83 -8.86 -31.44
N ALA A 6 -11.71 -9.75 -31.01
CA ALA A 6 -11.94 -10.05 -29.60
C ALA A 6 -10.59 -10.42 -28.95
N PRO A 7 -10.27 -9.89 -27.76
CA PRO A 7 -8.99 -10.13 -27.11
C PRO A 7 -8.79 -11.63 -26.90
N ALA A 8 -7.70 -12.16 -27.43
CA ALA A 8 -7.33 -13.56 -27.30
C ALA A 8 -7.35 -13.95 -25.81
N LYS A 9 -8.07 -15.02 -25.48
CA LYS A 9 -8.14 -15.55 -24.10
C LYS A 9 -6.75 -16.02 -23.71
N ALA A 10 -6.19 -15.43 -22.66
CA ALA A 10 -4.90 -15.84 -22.08
C ALA A 10 -4.89 -17.36 -21.83
N PRO A 11 -3.77 -18.05 -22.10
CA PRO A 11 -3.66 -19.50 -21.93
C PRO A 11 -3.97 -19.92 -20.47
N PRO A 12 -4.51 -21.12 -20.22
CA PRO A 12 -4.98 -21.56 -18.91
C PRO A 12 -3.91 -21.48 -17.80
N GLY A 13 -2.62 -21.58 -18.15
CA GLY A 13 -1.49 -21.45 -17.23
C GLY A 13 -1.31 -20.03 -16.70
N GLU A 14 -1.39 -19.03 -17.57
CA GLU A 14 -1.24 -17.61 -17.21
C GLU A 14 -2.38 -17.10 -16.31
N ARG A 15 -3.62 -17.56 -16.57
CA ARG A 15 -4.77 -17.21 -15.73
C ARG A 15 -4.62 -17.68 -14.29
N ARG A 16 -4.04 -18.88 -14.08
CA ARG A 16 -3.82 -19.41 -12.73
C ARG A 16 -2.74 -18.64 -11.99
N VAL A 17 -1.68 -18.23 -12.68
CA VAL A 17 -0.64 -17.40 -12.09
C VAL A 17 -1.21 -16.03 -11.69
N LEU A 18 -1.94 -15.38 -12.60
CA LEU A 18 -2.57 -14.09 -12.30
C LEU A 18 -3.55 -14.21 -11.11
N ALA A 19 -4.35 -15.28 -11.07
CA ALA A 19 -5.26 -15.53 -9.95
C ALA A 19 -4.52 -15.70 -8.62
N ALA A 20 -3.36 -16.41 -8.60
CA ALA A 20 -2.55 -16.54 -7.40
C ALA A 20 -2.01 -15.19 -6.92
N LEU A 21 -1.47 -14.36 -7.82
CA LEU A 21 -0.94 -13.04 -7.49
C LEU A 21 -2.04 -12.08 -7.03
N ALA A 22 -3.19 -12.11 -7.67
CA ALA A 22 -4.33 -11.27 -7.33
C ALA A 22 -4.98 -11.67 -5.99
N LEU A 23 -5.10 -12.98 -5.70
CA LEU A 23 -5.57 -13.48 -4.41
C LEU A 23 -4.57 -13.17 -3.29
N ALA A 24 -3.26 -13.17 -3.57
CA ALA A 24 -2.25 -12.74 -2.61
C ALA A 24 -2.43 -11.26 -2.24
N GLN A 25 -2.69 -10.40 -3.22
CA GLN A 25 -2.99 -9.00 -2.95
C GLN A 25 -4.31 -8.84 -2.17
N PHE A 26 -5.34 -9.64 -2.51
CA PHE A 26 -6.62 -9.65 -1.79
C PHE A 26 -6.42 -9.98 -0.32
N ILE A 27 -5.72 -11.09 0.01
CA ILE A 27 -5.60 -11.54 1.41
C ILE A 27 -4.80 -10.56 2.26
N CYS A 28 -3.74 -9.95 1.71
CA CYS A 28 -2.96 -8.94 2.41
C CYS A 28 -3.79 -7.68 2.72
N SER A 29 -4.63 -7.25 1.78
CA SER A 29 -5.50 -6.10 1.96
C SER A 29 -6.67 -6.41 2.91
N PHE A 30 -7.21 -7.62 2.85
CA PHE A 30 -8.23 -8.13 3.77
C PHE A 30 -7.71 -8.13 5.22
N ALA A 31 -6.51 -8.68 5.46
CA ALA A 31 -5.91 -8.72 6.79
C ALA A 31 -5.72 -7.33 7.41
N GLY A 32 -5.32 -6.35 6.59
CA GLY A 32 -5.14 -4.98 7.05
C GLY A 32 -6.44 -4.28 7.50
N SER A 33 -7.60 -4.80 7.15
CA SER A 33 -8.88 -4.15 7.41
C SER A 33 -9.86 -4.96 8.28
N ASN A 34 -9.85 -6.30 8.20
CA ASN A 34 -10.82 -7.15 8.88
C ASN A 34 -10.71 -7.08 10.41
N MET A 35 -9.50 -6.93 10.96
CA MET A 35 -9.28 -6.95 12.40
C MET A 35 -9.94 -5.75 13.11
N ASN A 36 -10.16 -4.64 12.39
CA ASN A 36 -10.84 -3.46 12.95
C ASN A 36 -12.28 -3.75 13.42
N VAL A 37 -12.98 -4.70 12.80
CA VAL A 37 -14.37 -5.03 13.19
C VAL A 37 -14.45 -6.13 14.26
N MET A 38 -13.33 -6.67 14.70
CA MET A 38 -13.24 -7.73 15.72
C MET A 38 -12.65 -7.25 17.05
N ILE A 39 -12.43 -5.94 17.21
CA ILE A 39 -11.72 -5.36 18.37
C ILE A 39 -12.37 -5.79 19.69
N ASN A 40 -13.69 -5.67 19.79
CA ASN A 40 -14.42 -5.98 21.00
C ASN A 40 -14.44 -7.50 21.29
N ASP A 41 -14.63 -8.33 20.27
CA ASP A 41 -14.67 -9.78 20.41
C ASP A 41 -13.30 -10.32 20.82
N ILE A 42 -12.21 -9.84 20.22
CA ILE A 42 -10.84 -10.20 20.58
C ILE A 42 -10.52 -9.74 22.00
N SER A 43 -10.85 -8.49 22.36
CA SER A 43 -10.51 -7.95 23.67
C SER A 43 -11.21 -8.70 24.81
N ARG A 44 -12.47 -9.07 24.62
CA ARG A 44 -13.25 -9.85 25.60
C ARG A 44 -12.76 -11.28 25.72
N ASP A 45 -12.57 -11.96 24.61
CA ASP A 45 -12.23 -13.37 24.58
C ASP A 45 -10.80 -13.66 25.07
N LEU A 46 -9.84 -12.76 24.75
CA LEU A 46 -8.47 -12.86 25.25
C LEU A 46 -8.23 -12.19 26.61
N GLY A 47 -9.26 -11.62 27.25
CA GLY A 47 -9.12 -10.88 28.50
C GLY A 47 -8.14 -9.71 28.42
N THR A 48 -8.05 -9.06 27.27
CA THR A 48 -7.15 -7.93 27.01
C THR A 48 -7.91 -6.60 26.84
N THR A 49 -7.17 -5.52 26.68
CA THR A 49 -7.74 -4.19 26.47
C THR A 49 -7.90 -3.87 24.97
N VAL A 50 -8.75 -2.89 24.66
CA VAL A 50 -8.85 -2.31 23.31
C VAL A 50 -7.48 -1.80 22.82
N GLN A 51 -6.69 -1.23 23.73
CA GLN A 51 -5.32 -0.80 23.46
C GLN A 51 -4.41 -1.97 23.06
N GLY A 52 -4.55 -3.14 23.71
CA GLY A 52 -3.81 -4.35 23.32
C GLY A 52 -4.09 -4.78 21.88
N VAL A 53 -5.36 -4.75 21.47
CA VAL A 53 -5.75 -5.03 20.08
C VAL A 53 -5.24 -3.94 19.11
N GLN A 54 -5.33 -2.67 19.51
CA GLN A 54 -4.75 -1.55 18.75
C GLN A 54 -3.26 -1.74 18.50
N ILE A 55 -2.51 -2.14 19.54
CA ILE A 55 -1.06 -2.42 19.42
C ILE A 55 -0.82 -3.52 18.39
N SER A 56 -1.60 -4.60 18.41
CA SER A 56 -1.45 -5.68 17.43
C SER A 56 -1.68 -5.19 16.00
N ILE A 57 -2.74 -4.43 15.73
CA ILE A 57 -3.03 -3.85 14.40
C ILE A 57 -1.90 -2.90 13.97
N THR A 58 -1.48 -2.02 14.87
CA THR A 58 -0.44 -1.01 14.59
C THR A 58 0.90 -1.67 14.27
N LEU A 59 1.29 -2.68 15.05
CA LEU A 59 2.53 -3.43 14.84
C LEU A 59 2.52 -4.24 13.55
N PHE A 60 1.38 -4.82 13.15
CA PHE A 60 1.25 -5.49 11.85
C PHE A 60 1.60 -4.54 10.70
N LEU A 61 0.98 -3.35 10.69
CA LEU A 61 1.22 -2.33 9.66
C LEU A 61 2.66 -1.80 9.70
N LEU A 62 3.23 -1.68 10.90
CA LEU A 62 4.61 -1.26 11.10
C LEU A 62 5.62 -2.29 10.60
N VAL A 63 5.44 -3.57 10.92
CA VAL A 63 6.30 -4.66 10.42
C VAL A 63 6.27 -4.72 8.91
N MET A 64 5.08 -4.58 8.31
CA MET A 64 4.96 -4.44 6.86
C MET A 64 5.74 -3.23 6.33
N ALA A 65 5.61 -2.07 6.95
CA ALA A 65 6.32 -0.86 6.54
C ALA A 65 7.85 -1.04 6.60
N ALA A 66 8.34 -1.58 7.72
CA ALA A 66 9.77 -1.74 7.98
C ALA A 66 10.43 -2.79 7.07
N LEU A 67 9.70 -3.86 6.74
CA LEU A 67 10.25 -5.00 6.01
C LEU A 67 9.91 -5.02 4.52
N MET A 68 9.08 -4.09 4.01
CA MET A 68 8.70 -4.07 2.59
C MET A 68 9.90 -3.87 1.66
N ILE A 69 10.82 -2.94 1.99
CA ILE A 69 12.02 -2.68 1.21
C ILE A 69 13.03 -3.84 1.35
N PRO A 70 13.39 -4.30 2.57
CA PRO A 70 14.20 -5.50 2.74
C PRO A 70 13.62 -6.73 2.02
N GLY A 71 12.30 -6.94 2.09
CA GLY A 71 11.62 -8.04 1.41
C GLY A 71 11.77 -7.98 -0.12
N GLY A 72 11.71 -6.78 -0.71
CA GLY A 72 11.99 -6.58 -2.13
C GLY A 72 13.43 -6.98 -2.51
N LYS A 73 14.42 -6.52 -1.76
CA LYS A 73 15.84 -6.88 -1.98
C LYS A 73 16.10 -8.39 -1.78
N LEU A 74 15.47 -9.02 -0.79
CA LEU A 74 15.54 -10.47 -0.58
C LEU A 74 14.93 -11.25 -1.76
N THR A 75 13.90 -10.70 -2.38
CA THR A 75 13.25 -11.29 -3.55
C THR A 75 14.21 -11.40 -4.74
N ASP A 76 15.04 -10.40 -4.97
CA ASP A 76 16.05 -10.43 -6.02
C ASP A 76 17.17 -11.44 -5.71
N ARG A 77 17.59 -11.53 -4.44
CA ARG A 77 18.67 -12.41 -4.00
C ARG A 77 18.30 -13.90 -3.99
N TYR A 78 17.13 -14.24 -3.46
CA TYR A 78 16.72 -15.64 -3.27
C TYR A 78 15.74 -16.17 -4.33
N GLY A 79 15.26 -15.30 -5.21
CA GLY A 79 14.30 -15.62 -6.26
C GLY A 79 12.85 -15.31 -5.84
N ARG A 80 12.09 -14.85 -6.83
CA ARG A 80 10.73 -14.32 -6.63
C ARG A 80 9.76 -15.38 -6.16
N LYS A 81 9.79 -16.54 -6.80
CA LYS A 81 8.94 -17.69 -6.43
C LYS A 81 9.22 -18.19 -5.02
N ARG A 82 10.50 -18.30 -4.64
CA ARG A 82 10.87 -18.78 -3.30
C ARG A 82 10.39 -17.82 -2.23
N CYS A 83 10.67 -16.52 -2.38
CA CYS A 83 10.20 -15.49 -1.43
C CYS A 83 8.68 -15.45 -1.35
N PHE A 84 7.98 -15.55 -2.48
CA PHE A 84 6.51 -15.62 -2.53
C PHE A 84 5.95 -16.81 -1.73
N LEU A 85 6.47 -18.01 -1.96
CA LEU A 85 6.02 -19.23 -1.26
C LEU A 85 6.39 -19.19 0.23
N THR A 86 7.60 -18.73 0.58
CA THR A 86 8.02 -18.57 1.98
C THR A 86 7.12 -17.55 2.68
N GLY A 87 6.82 -16.43 2.04
CA GLY A 87 5.89 -15.43 2.55
C GLY A 87 4.50 -16.01 2.82
N LEU A 88 3.96 -16.82 1.91
CA LEU A 88 2.68 -17.52 2.10
C LEU A 88 2.71 -18.48 3.29
N VAL A 89 3.79 -19.27 3.43
CA VAL A 89 3.92 -20.22 4.55
C VAL A 89 4.03 -19.49 5.87
N VAL A 90 4.88 -18.46 5.97
CA VAL A 90 5.04 -17.66 7.20
C VAL A 90 3.72 -16.98 7.57
N TYR A 91 3.03 -16.41 6.59
CA TYR A 91 1.71 -15.83 6.80
C TYR A 91 0.69 -16.87 7.30
N ALA A 92 0.61 -18.04 6.66
CA ALA A 92 -0.32 -19.10 7.07
C ALA A 92 -0.07 -19.58 8.49
N VAL A 93 1.20 -19.73 8.88
CA VAL A 93 1.58 -20.06 10.27
C VAL A 93 1.11 -18.97 11.22
N GLY A 94 1.29 -17.70 10.87
CA GLY A 94 0.78 -16.56 11.63
C GLY A 94 -0.73 -16.61 11.82
N ALA A 95 -1.48 -16.79 10.73
CA ALA A 95 -2.94 -16.90 10.77
C ALA A 95 -3.42 -18.08 11.63
N LEU A 96 -2.78 -19.25 11.51
CA LEU A 96 -3.12 -20.41 12.35
C LEU A 96 -2.79 -20.17 13.83
N LEU A 97 -1.68 -19.50 14.15
CA LEU A 97 -1.38 -19.12 15.54
C LEU A 97 -2.42 -18.14 16.08
N CYS A 98 -2.89 -17.18 15.29
CA CYS A 98 -3.98 -16.31 15.70
C CYS A 98 -5.28 -17.07 15.95
N ALA A 99 -5.60 -18.06 15.10
CA ALA A 99 -6.80 -18.89 15.27
C ALA A 99 -6.82 -19.68 16.59
N VAL A 100 -5.66 -20.03 17.12
CA VAL A 100 -5.54 -20.78 18.40
C VAL A 100 -4.97 -19.93 19.54
N ALA A 101 -4.89 -18.61 19.38
CA ALA A 101 -4.25 -17.73 20.33
C ALA A 101 -4.94 -17.77 21.72
N PRO A 102 -4.22 -18.13 22.79
CA PRO A 102 -4.76 -18.14 24.15
C PRO A 102 -4.67 -16.76 24.82
N GLY A 103 -3.99 -15.79 24.23
CA GLY A 103 -3.80 -14.46 24.77
C GLY A 103 -3.12 -13.51 23.80
N LEU A 104 -3.05 -12.24 24.20
CA LEU A 104 -2.55 -11.13 23.36
C LEU A 104 -1.13 -11.38 22.81
N GLY A 105 -0.22 -11.94 23.59
CA GLY A 105 1.16 -12.20 23.16
C GLY A 105 1.24 -13.12 21.94
N VAL A 106 0.46 -14.20 21.91
CA VAL A 106 0.40 -15.11 20.76
C VAL A 106 -0.31 -14.45 19.57
N LEU A 107 -1.34 -13.65 19.82
CA LEU A 107 -1.99 -12.85 18.78
C LEU A 107 -0.99 -11.87 18.12
N ILE A 108 -0.19 -11.15 18.91
CA ILE A 108 0.84 -10.25 18.39
C ILE A 108 1.89 -11.03 17.59
N LEU A 109 2.36 -12.17 18.10
CA LEU A 109 3.31 -13.01 17.38
C LEU A 109 2.74 -13.48 16.03
N GLY A 110 1.50 -13.97 16.02
CA GLY A 110 0.83 -14.45 14.81
C GLY A 110 0.52 -13.33 13.82
N ASN A 111 -0.33 -12.39 14.22
CA ASN A 111 -0.80 -11.31 13.37
C ASN A 111 0.30 -10.28 13.05
N SER A 112 0.93 -9.70 14.10
CA SER A 112 1.81 -8.56 13.87
C SER A 112 3.15 -8.98 13.30
N ILE A 113 3.76 -10.04 13.82
CA ILE A 113 5.10 -10.45 13.40
C ILE A 113 5.03 -11.38 12.19
N LEU A 114 4.38 -12.55 12.33
CA LEU A 114 4.42 -13.56 11.25
C LEU A 114 3.62 -13.15 10.02
N GLU A 115 2.37 -12.68 10.16
CA GLU A 115 1.61 -12.20 9.02
C GLU A 115 2.24 -10.93 8.41
N GLY A 116 2.80 -10.03 9.24
CA GLY A 116 3.52 -8.85 8.79
C GLY A 116 4.77 -9.18 7.98
N VAL A 117 5.63 -10.09 8.48
CA VAL A 117 6.80 -10.61 7.76
C VAL A 117 6.37 -11.36 6.49
N GLY A 118 5.36 -12.24 6.61
CA GLY A 118 4.80 -12.96 5.48
C GLY A 118 4.35 -12.03 4.36
N THR A 119 3.62 -10.97 4.71
CA THR A 119 3.16 -9.95 3.75
C THR A 119 4.31 -9.19 3.11
N ALA A 120 5.34 -8.82 3.89
CA ALA A 120 6.51 -8.13 3.37
C ALA A 120 7.35 -8.97 2.39
N LEU A 121 7.34 -10.30 2.56
CA LEU A 121 7.95 -11.24 1.60
C LEU A 121 7.04 -11.58 0.42
N LEU A 122 5.73 -11.44 0.58
CA LEU A 122 4.72 -11.82 -0.41
C LEU A 122 4.45 -10.73 -1.45
N ILE A 123 4.34 -9.48 -1.02
CA ILE A 123 3.89 -8.38 -1.87
C ILE A 123 4.92 -7.97 -2.93
N PRO A 124 6.23 -7.77 -2.64
CA PRO A 124 7.20 -7.41 -3.68
C PRO A 124 7.25 -8.41 -4.84
N PRO A 125 7.31 -9.75 -4.62
CA PRO A 125 7.24 -10.72 -5.71
C PRO A 125 5.99 -10.61 -6.57
N VAL A 126 4.82 -10.25 -6.00
CA VAL A 126 3.58 -10.08 -6.78
C VAL A 126 3.78 -9.04 -7.88
N TYR A 127 4.36 -7.89 -7.55
CA TYR A 127 4.59 -6.82 -8.52
C TYR A 127 5.70 -7.17 -9.52
N ILE A 128 6.82 -7.72 -9.04
CA ILE A 128 7.97 -8.08 -9.89
C ILE A 128 7.57 -9.19 -10.87
N LEU A 129 6.92 -10.27 -10.39
CA LEU A 129 6.46 -11.36 -11.26
C LEU A 129 5.43 -10.86 -12.29
N THR A 130 4.54 -9.95 -11.91
CA THR A 130 3.59 -9.36 -12.86
C THR A 130 4.32 -8.60 -13.98
N THR A 131 5.34 -7.82 -13.65
CA THR A 131 6.14 -7.09 -14.64
C THR A 131 6.89 -8.03 -15.56
N LEU A 132 7.48 -9.09 -15.03
CA LEU A 132 8.31 -10.04 -15.80
C LEU A 132 7.49 -11.02 -16.65
N LEU A 133 6.32 -11.45 -16.16
CA LEU A 133 5.46 -12.42 -16.86
C LEU A 133 4.58 -11.76 -17.93
N TYR A 134 4.36 -10.44 -17.85
CA TYR A 134 3.57 -9.66 -18.80
C TYR A 134 4.44 -8.57 -19.43
N PRO A 135 5.30 -8.90 -20.41
CA PRO A 135 6.24 -7.94 -21.01
C PRO A 135 5.55 -6.87 -21.87
N ASP A 136 4.40 -7.21 -22.47
CA ASP A 136 3.60 -6.26 -23.26
C ASP A 136 2.88 -5.26 -22.34
N VAL A 137 2.95 -3.95 -22.69
CA VAL A 137 2.40 -2.85 -21.89
C VAL A 137 0.90 -3.04 -21.62
N THR A 138 0.13 -3.48 -22.63
CA THR A 138 -1.33 -3.64 -22.52
C THR A 138 -1.70 -4.83 -21.62
N SER A 139 -1.03 -5.98 -21.79
CA SER A 139 -1.25 -7.18 -20.97
C SER A 139 -0.81 -6.94 -19.51
N ARG A 140 0.32 -6.25 -19.30
CA ARG A 140 0.82 -5.85 -17.99
C ARG A 140 -0.14 -4.91 -17.28
N ALA A 141 -0.65 -3.87 -17.96
CA ALA A 141 -1.63 -2.96 -17.39
C ALA A 141 -2.92 -3.69 -16.97
N ARG A 142 -3.39 -4.65 -17.79
CA ARG A 142 -4.55 -5.49 -17.45
C ARG A 142 -4.29 -6.37 -16.22
N ALA A 143 -3.11 -6.99 -16.14
CA ALA A 143 -2.73 -7.84 -15.00
C ALA A 143 -2.65 -7.03 -13.70
N PHE A 144 -2.01 -5.87 -13.73
CA PHE A 144 -2.01 -4.94 -12.58
C PHE A 144 -3.41 -4.46 -12.22
N GLY A 145 -4.26 -4.19 -13.22
CA GLY A 145 -5.65 -3.81 -12.98
C GLY A 145 -6.42 -4.87 -12.19
N VAL A 146 -6.26 -6.15 -12.53
CA VAL A 146 -6.90 -7.27 -11.79
C VAL A 146 -6.34 -7.38 -10.37
N ILE A 147 -5.01 -7.29 -10.19
CA ILE A 147 -4.37 -7.38 -8.87
C ILE A 147 -4.83 -6.24 -7.97
N MET A 148 -4.85 -5.00 -8.49
CA MET A 148 -5.29 -3.83 -7.74
C MET A 148 -6.78 -3.87 -7.42
N ALA A 149 -7.62 -4.36 -8.35
CA ALA A 149 -9.04 -4.53 -8.11
C ALA A 149 -9.31 -5.53 -6.97
N LEU A 150 -8.63 -6.70 -6.97
CA LEU A 150 -8.75 -7.66 -5.88
C LEU A 150 -8.19 -7.11 -4.56
N GLY A 151 -7.12 -6.33 -4.59
CA GLY A 151 -6.62 -5.63 -3.42
C GLY A 151 -7.64 -4.64 -2.86
N GLY A 152 -8.27 -3.86 -3.72
CA GLY A 152 -9.36 -2.95 -3.35
C GLY A 152 -10.57 -3.68 -2.77
N ILE A 153 -10.98 -4.79 -3.39
CA ILE A 153 -12.06 -5.64 -2.88
C ILE A 153 -11.69 -6.22 -1.50
N GLY A 154 -10.46 -6.69 -1.32
CA GLY A 154 -9.99 -7.21 -0.03
C GLY A 154 -10.06 -6.17 1.08
N ALA A 155 -9.56 -4.96 0.83
CA ALA A 155 -9.61 -3.86 1.80
C ALA A 155 -11.05 -3.42 2.10
N ALA A 156 -11.89 -3.35 1.08
CA ALA A 156 -13.24 -2.87 1.16
C ALA A 156 -14.22 -3.90 1.76
N ALA A 157 -14.10 -5.16 1.37
CA ALA A 157 -14.93 -6.24 1.87
C ALA A 157 -14.43 -6.83 3.21
N GLY A 158 -13.19 -6.49 3.62
CA GLY A 158 -12.60 -6.97 4.87
C GLY A 158 -13.49 -6.79 6.09
N PRO A 159 -13.96 -5.59 6.39
CA PRO A 159 -14.86 -5.36 7.51
C PRO A 159 -16.18 -6.11 7.42
N LEU A 160 -16.77 -6.22 6.23
CA LEU A 160 -18.04 -6.93 6.04
C LEU A 160 -17.86 -8.45 6.18
N ILE A 161 -16.88 -9.03 5.47
CA ILE A 161 -16.60 -10.47 5.52
C ILE A 161 -16.10 -10.86 6.91
N GLY A 162 -15.17 -10.07 7.47
CA GLY A 162 -14.64 -10.28 8.82
C GLY A 162 -15.74 -10.21 9.87
N GLY A 163 -16.64 -9.22 9.77
CA GLY A 163 -17.79 -9.07 10.64
C GLY A 163 -18.77 -10.23 10.55
N LEU A 164 -19.11 -10.68 9.35
CA LEU A 164 -20.00 -11.83 9.12
C LEU A 164 -19.40 -13.12 9.72
N ILE A 165 -18.13 -13.41 9.45
CA ILE A 165 -17.45 -14.61 9.99
C ILE A 165 -17.40 -14.55 11.51
N THR A 166 -17.06 -13.41 12.08
CA THR A 166 -16.93 -13.20 13.52
C THR A 166 -18.25 -13.42 14.23
N THR A 167 -19.34 -12.86 13.71
CA THR A 167 -20.67 -13.00 14.33
C THR A 167 -21.28 -14.38 14.11
N ALA A 168 -21.05 -14.99 12.93
CA ALA A 168 -21.62 -16.30 12.61
C ALA A 168 -20.90 -17.47 13.33
N VAL A 169 -19.58 -17.33 13.55
CA VAL A 169 -18.74 -18.41 14.11
C VAL A 169 -17.89 -17.89 15.27
N SER A 170 -16.84 -17.11 14.97
CA SER A 170 -15.95 -16.45 15.92
C SER A 170 -14.91 -15.61 15.19
N TRP A 171 -14.25 -14.68 15.89
CA TRP A 171 -13.12 -13.94 15.34
C TRP A 171 -11.94 -14.87 14.92
N ARG A 172 -11.75 -16.00 15.59
CA ARG A 172 -10.74 -17.02 15.24
C ARG A 172 -10.99 -17.62 13.86
N ALA A 173 -12.25 -17.80 13.49
CA ALA A 173 -12.63 -18.33 12.18
C ALA A 173 -12.21 -17.39 11.03
N ALA A 174 -12.10 -16.09 11.26
CA ALA A 174 -11.58 -15.15 10.25
C ALA A 174 -10.09 -15.41 9.94
N PHE A 175 -9.30 -15.82 10.90
CA PHE A 175 -7.91 -16.24 10.68
C PHE A 175 -7.81 -17.62 10.01
N VAL A 176 -8.70 -18.56 10.35
CA VAL A 176 -8.81 -19.83 9.61
C VAL A 176 -9.18 -19.58 8.15
N PHE A 177 -10.12 -18.67 7.88
CA PHE A 177 -10.46 -18.27 6.52
C PHE A 177 -9.23 -17.74 5.76
N GLN A 178 -8.40 -16.91 6.39
CA GLN A 178 -7.16 -16.43 5.78
C GLN A 178 -6.21 -17.60 5.44
N ALA A 179 -6.01 -18.53 6.37
CA ALA A 179 -5.17 -19.71 6.14
C ALA A 179 -5.70 -20.59 4.98
N LEU A 180 -7.03 -20.75 4.86
CA LEU A 180 -7.65 -21.47 3.76
C LEU A 180 -7.43 -20.77 2.41
N VAL A 181 -7.59 -19.45 2.35
CA VAL A 181 -7.31 -18.67 1.13
C VAL A 181 -5.84 -18.84 0.74
N ILE A 182 -4.92 -18.79 1.70
CA ILE A 182 -3.49 -19.00 1.44
C ILE A 182 -3.22 -20.41 0.92
N ALA A 183 -3.86 -21.44 1.46
CA ALA A 183 -3.74 -22.80 0.94
C ALA A 183 -4.16 -22.90 -0.54
N VAL A 184 -5.23 -22.20 -0.93
CA VAL A 184 -5.65 -22.07 -2.32
C VAL A 184 -4.56 -21.38 -3.16
N ILE A 185 -4.00 -20.25 -2.66
CA ILE A 185 -2.93 -19.51 -3.35
C ILE A 185 -1.71 -20.41 -3.56
N VAL A 186 -1.28 -21.16 -2.54
CA VAL A 186 -0.16 -22.12 -2.63
C VAL A 186 -0.44 -23.18 -3.71
N GLY A 187 -1.67 -23.72 -3.75
CA GLY A 187 -2.09 -24.67 -4.78
C GLY A 187 -1.97 -24.10 -6.19
N LEU A 188 -2.45 -22.87 -6.40
CA LEU A 188 -2.37 -22.17 -7.69
C LEU A 188 -0.92 -21.81 -8.05
N SER A 189 -0.08 -21.51 -7.06
CA SER A 189 1.31 -21.05 -7.24
C SER A 189 2.28 -22.13 -7.64
N ARG A 190 1.92 -23.42 -7.58
CA ARG A 190 2.78 -24.53 -8.00
C ARG A 190 3.27 -24.37 -9.43
N ARG A 191 2.48 -23.75 -10.31
CA ARG A 191 2.79 -23.50 -11.71
C ARG A 191 3.49 -22.18 -11.99
N VAL A 192 3.67 -21.32 -10.99
CA VAL A 192 4.47 -20.11 -11.13
C VAL A 192 5.91 -20.53 -11.40
N ARG A 193 6.50 -20.01 -12.45
CA ARG A 193 7.92 -20.17 -12.76
C ARG A 193 8.61 -18.83 -12.53
N ASP A 194 9.78 -18.86 -11.91
CA ASP A 194 10.60 -17.67 -11.81
C ASP A 194 11.27 -17.43 -13.16
N PRO A 195 11.01 -16.30 -13.83
CA PRO A 195 11.57 -16.06 -15.17
C PRO A 195 13.06 -15.70 -15.12
N LEU A 196 13.59 -15.31 -13.97
CA LEU A 196 14.99 -14.95 -13.79
C LEU A 196 15.63 -15.79 -12.69
N PRO A 197 16.90 -16.23 -12.85
CA PRO A 197 17.62 -16.92 -11.79
C PRO A 197 17.79 -16.01 -10.57
N PRO A 198 17.87 -16.59 -9.36
CA PRO A 198 18.25 -15.85 -8.18
C PRO A 198 19.71 -15.38 -8.29
N ASP A 199 20.03 -14.23 -7.67
CA ASP A 199 21.38 -13.69 -7.57
C ASP A 199 21.85 -13.70 -6.11
N PRO A 200 22.41 -14.82 -5.62
CA PRO A 200 22.85 -14.96 -4.22
C PRO A 200 24.02 -14.02 -3.84
N GLU A 201 24.78 -13.55 -4.83
CA GLU A 201 25.93 -12.66 -4.60
C GLU A 201 25.51 -11.21 -4.46
N ARG A 202 24.25 -10.87 -4.79
CA ARG A 202 23.76 -9.50 -4.65
C ARG A 202 23.89 -9.02 -3.21
N PRO A 203 24.56 -7.88 -2.96
CA PRO A 203 24.80 -7.40 -1.61
C PRO A 203 23.47 -7.05 -0.92
N PHE A 204 23.34 -7.45 0.35
CA PHE A 204 22.19 -7.10 1.17
C PHE A 204 22.63 -6.29 2.38
N ASP A 205 22.07 -5.08 2.49
CA ASP A 205 22.37 -4.17 3.59
C ASP A 205 21.60 -4.52 4.87
N THR A 206 22.04 -5.56 5.57
CA THR A 206 21.45 -5.98 6.85
C THR A 206 21.49 -4.87 7.90
N GLY A 207 22.59 -4.11 7.98
CA GLY A 207 22.72 -3.00 8.94
C GLY A 207 21.70 -1.90 8.67
N GLY A 208 21.51 -1.52 7.40
CA GLY A 208 20.48 -0.56 7.01
C GLY A 208 19.06 -1.07 7.32
N ALA A 209 18.78 -2.35 7.05
CA ALA A 209 17.49 -2.95 7.36
C ALA A 209 17.17 -2.94 8.85
N VAL A 210 18.13 -3.31 9.70
CA VAL A 210 17.97 -3.29 11.16
C VAL A 210 17.78 -1.86 11.67
N LEU A 211 18.62 -0.91 11.23
CA LEU A 211 18.53 0.48 11.66
C LEU A 211 17.18 1.12 11.26
N SER A 212 16.75 0.93 10.01
CA SER A 212 15.47 1.48 9.56
C SER A 212 14.28 0.89 10.33
N ALA A 213 14.26 -0.44 10.51
CA ALA A 213 13.21 -1.13 11.26
C ALA A 213 13.19 -0.67 12.74
N THR A 214 14.35 -0.66 13.42
CA THR A 214 14.45 -0.25 14.82
C THR A 214 14.00 1.20 15.01
N GLY A 215 14.42 2.11 14.13
CA GLY A 215 14.04 3.52 14.23
C GLY A 215 12.52 3.72 14.07
N LEU A 216 11.90 3.02 13.11
CA LEU A 216 10.45 3.07 12.91
C LEU A 216 9.68 2.46 14.09
N VAL A 217 10.14 1.31 14.62
CA VAL A 217 9.54 0.66 15.79
C VAL A 217 9.56 1.58 16.99
N LEU A 218 10.70 2.22 17.28
CA LEU A 218 10.83 3.14 18.41
C LEU A 218 9.87 4.33 18.31
N ILE A 219 9.74 4.93 17.12
CA ILE A 219 8.80 6.06 16.92
C ILE A 219 7.35 5.62 17.18
N VAL A 220 6.93 4.50 16.59
CA VAL A 220 5.55 4.02 16.74
C VAL A 220 5.26 3.59 18.18
N MET A 221 6.21 2.90 18.83
CA MET A 221 6.08 2.56 20.25
C MET A 221 6.00 3.81 21.14
N GLY A 222 6.74 4.86 20.77
CA GLY A 222 6.62 6.15 21.44
C GLY A 222 5.22 6.74 21.30
N ILE A 223 4.62 6.73 20.10
CA ILE A 223 3.25 7.21 19.89
C ILE A 223 2.24 6.40 20.73
N LEU A 224 2.41 5.07 20.78
CA LEU A 224 1.54 4.18 21.56
C LEU A 224 1.72 4.33 23.08
N ALA A 225 2.82 4.90 23.56
CA ALA A 225 3.07 5.19 24.96
C ALA A 225 2.50 6.55 25.43
N ALA A 226 1.94 7.35 24.50
CA ALA A 226 1.56 8.75 24.76
C ALA A 226 0.46 8.92 25.83
N ASP A 227 -0.42 7.95 25.99
CA ASP A 227 -1.50 7.96 26.98
C ASP A 227 -1.04 7.54 28.39
N ASN A 228 0.08 6.83 28.50
CA ASN A 228 0.55 6.29 29.77
C ASN A 228 1.72 7.10 30.36
N ASP A 229 2.70 7.49 29.52
CA ASP A 229 3.91 8.19 29.97
C ASP A 229 4.46 9.13 28.89
N LEU A 230 4.25 10.43 29.08
CA LEU A 230 4.74 11.47 28.18
C LEU A 230 6.28 11.47 28.07
N ARG A 231 7.00 11.13 29.14
CA ARG A 231 8.47 11.09 29.14
C ARG A 231 8.96 9.92 28.30
N LEU A 232 8.33 8.76 28.48
CA LEU A 232 8.63 7.57 27.68
C LEU A 232 8.31 7.81 26.19
N MET A 233 7.17 8.45 25.89
CA MET A 233 6.82 8.86 24.52
C MET A 233 7.94 9.70 23.90
N ILE A 234 8.34 10.79 24.57
CA ILE A 234 9.37 11.70 24.06
C ILE A 234 10.70 10.97 23.91
N ALA A 235 11.11 10.17 24.89
CA ALA A 235 12.37 9.42 24.87
C ALA A 235 12.40 8.43 23.69
N LEU A 236 11.34 7.66 23.46
CA LEU A 236 11.27 6.70 22.37
C LEU A 236 11.23 7.37 20.99
N ILE A 237 10.50 8.47 20.84
CA ILE A 237 10.45 9.24 19.58
C ILE A 237 11.82 9.85 19.27
N LEU A 238 12.48 10.47 20.25
CA LEU A 238 13.82 11.06 20.06
C LEU A 238 14.86 9.98 19.74
N LEU A 239 14.84 8.84 20.45
CA LEU A 239 15.73 7.73 20.18
C LEU A 239 15.49 7.15 18.78
N GLY A 240 14.24 6.97 18.39
CA GLY A 240 13.87 6.50 17.05
C GLY A 240 14.32 7.46 15.95
N ALA A 241 14.14 8.78 16.16
CA ALA A 241 14.63 9.80 15.24
C ALA A 241 16.16 9.78 15.11
N LEU A 242 16.88 9.57 16.23
CA LEU A 242 18.34 9.43 16.23
C LEU A 242 18.79 8.19 15.46
N VAL A 243 18.14 7.05 15.65
CA VAL A 243 18.41 5.81 14.91
C VAL A 243 18.16 5.98 13.42
N LEU A 244 17.06 6.63 13.03
CA LEU A 244 16.81 6.96 11.62
C LEU A 244 17.82 7.95 11.05
N ALA A 245 18.24 8.94 11.81
CA ALA A 245 19.31 9.85 11.38
C ALA A 245 20.61 9.08 11.15
N TRP A 246 20.94 8.11 12.02
CA TRP A 246 22.07 7.22 11.83
C TRP A 246 21.90 6.32 10.58
N PHE A 247 20.72 5.76 10.35
CA PHE A 247 20.39 5.03 9.13
C PHE A 247 20.71 5.87 7.88
N PHE A 248 20.21 7.10 7.79
CA PHE A 248 20.46 7.99 6.64
C PHE A 248 21.95 8.37 6.51
N ARG A 249 22.68 8.59 7.62
CA ARG A 249 24.12 8.81 7.58
C ARG A 249 24.88 7.59 7.07
N SER A 250 24.51 6.39 7.54
CA SER A 250 25.10 5.12 7.11
C SER A 250 24.85 4.88 5.62
N THR A 251 23.62 5.09 5.16
CA THR A 251 23.22 5.00 3.74
C THR A 251 24.08 5.92 2.88
N ARG A 252 24.23 7.19 3.29
CA ARG A 252 25.07 8.16 2.57
C ARG A 252 26.54 7.76 2.53
N ALA A 253 27.06 7.20 3.62
CA ALA A 253 28.44 6.72 3.67
C ALA A 253 28.67 5.52 2.73
N LYS A 254 27.70 4.59 2.64
CA LYS A 254 27.74 3.44 1.73
C LYS A 254 27.70 3.87 0.27
N GLU A 255 26.79 4.79 -0.11
CA GLU A 255 26.73 5.33 -1.47
C GLU A 255 28.05 5.99 -1.88
N ARG A 256 28.69 6.78 -0.98
CA ARG A 256 30.00 7.39 -1.23
C ARG A 256 31.13 6.37 -1.38
N ALA A 257 30.99 5.23 -0.71
CA ALA A 257 31.95 4.12 -0.80
C ALA A 257 31.68 3.18 -1.99
N GLY A 258 30.71 3.51 -2.88
CA GLY A 258 30.33 2.68 -4.01
C GLY A 258 29.64 1.36 -3.61
N ARG A 259 29.14 1.25 -2.37
CA ARG A 259 28.40 0.07 -1.90
C ARG A 259 26.91 0.29 -2.10
N GLU A 260 26.19 -0.77 -2.48
CA GLU A 260 24.73 -0.73 -2.64
C GLU A 260 24.07 -0.61 -1.25
N PRO A 261 23.34 0.50 -0.95
CA PRO A 261 22.61 0.64 0.30
C PRO A 261 21.27 -0.09 0.24
N LEU A 262 20.57 -0.19 1.37
CA LEU A 262 19.21 -0.71 1.43
C LEU A 262 18.26 0.10 0.54
N LEU A 263 18.40 1.42 0.57
CA LEU A 263 17.57 2.38 -0.13
C LEU A 263 18.42 3.51 -0.68
N SER A 264 18.28 3.83 -1.97
CA SER A 264 19.04 4.93 -2.57
C SER A 264 18.54 6.30 -2.12
N LEU A 265 19.46 7.18 -1.71
CA LEU A 265 19.13 8.58 -1.38
C LEU A 265 18.74 9.41 -2.61
N ALA A 266 19.04 8.93 -3.81
CA ALA A 266 18.61 9.57 -5.05
C ALA A 266 17.08 9.66 -5.15
N LEU A 267 16.35 8.70 -4.57
CA LEU A 267 14.88 8.68 -4.53
C LEU A 267 14.27 9.87 -3.79
N PHE A 268 15.01 10.47 -2.86
CA PHE A 268 14.56 11.63 -2.08
C PHE A 268 15.00 12.98 -2.66
N ARG A 269 15.67 13.01 -3.82
CA ARG A 269 16.10 14.27 -4.45
C ARG A 269 14.99 14.95 -5.23
N ASP A 270 14.03 14.18 -5.76
CA ASP A 270 12.91 14.75 -6.52
C ASP A 270 11.84 15.30 -5.58
N ARG A 271 11.56 16.61 -5.72
CA ARG A 271 10.59 17.31 -4.89
C ARG A 271 9.16 16.80 -5.11
N THR A 272 8.83 16.44 -6.35
CA THR A 272 7.48 15.99 -6.72
C THR A 272 7.20 14.63 -6.09
N SER A 273 8.19 13.71 -6.18
CA SER A 273 8.12 12.42 -5.52
C SER A 273 7.99 12.54 -3.99
N ASN A 274 8.79 13.40 -3.36
CA ASN A 274 8.72 13.61 -1.91
C ASN A 274 7.34 14.13 -1.47
N LEU A 275 6.77 15.11 -2.19
CA LEU A 275 5.42 15.59 -1.93
C LEU A 275 4.38 14.49 -2.19
N GLY A 276 4.57 13.68 -3.23
CA GLY A 276 3.75 12.51 -3.52
C GLY A 276 3.79 11.47 -2.39
N LEU A 277 4.97 11.15 -1.87
CA LEU A 277 5.14 10.24 -0.72
C LEU A 277 4.47 10.78 0.56
N ILE A 278 4.58 12.10 0.83
CA ILE A 278 3.90 12.73 1.95
C ILE A 278 2.38 12.64 1.79
N THR A 279 1.84 12.97 0.61
CA THR A 279 0.39 12.87 0.37
C THR A 279 -0.10 11.43 0.49
N GLN A 280 0.67 10.47 0.00
CA GLN A 280 0.37 9.04 0.11
C GLN A 280 0.39 8.56 1.57
N ASN A 281 1.39 8.97 2.35
CA ASN A 281 1.46 8.66 3.78
C ASN A 281 0.24 9.18 4.53
N VAL A 282 -0.12 10.46 4.34
CA VAL A 282 -1.28 11.08 4.99
C VAL A 282 -2.59 10.43 4.53
N GLN A 283 -2.72 10.06 3.27
CA GLN A 283 -3.89 9.34 2.74
C GLN A 283 -4.14 8.03 3.50
N TRP A 284 -3.10 7.20 3.65
CA TRP A 284 -3.20 5.91 4.33
C TRP A 284 -3.36 6.08 5.85
N LEU A 285 -2.77 7.14 6.41
CA LEU A 285 -2.98 7.55 7.81
C LEU A 285 -4.47 7.86 8.05
N LEU A 286 -5.10 8.66 7.18
CA LEU A 286 -6.53 8.97 7.28
C LEU A 286 -7.38 7.70 7.14
N LEU A 287 -7.06 6.83 6.18
CA LEU A 287 -7.82 5.59 5.95
C LEU A 287 -7.82 4.69 7.19
N MET A 288 -6.65 4.35 7.70
CA MET A 288 -6.53 3.40 8.81
C MET A 288 -6.88 4.03 10.15
N GLY A 289 -6.51 5.31 10.38
CA GLY A 289 -6.88 6.04 11.57
C GLY A 289 -8.41 6.19 11.70
N THR A 290 -9.10 6.56 10.63
CA THR A 290 -10.56 6.62 10.61
C THR A 290 -11.18 5.24 10.79
N SER A 291 -10.68 4.22 10.09
CA SER A 291 -11.19 2.85 10.20
C SER A 291 -11.11 2.34 11.63
N PHE A 292 -9.95 2.46 12.27
CA PHE A 292 -9.79 2.03 13.67
C PHE A 292 -10.70 2.83 14.62
N THR A 293 -10.66 4.16 14.52
CA THR A 293 -11.40 5.05 15.43
C THR A 293 -12.90 4.82 15.37
N VAL A 294 -13.47 4.74 14.16
CA VAL A 294 -14.90 4.49 13.97
C VAL A 294 -15.26 3.08 14.42
N ALA A 295 -14.47 2.07 14.05
CA ALA A 295 -14.74 0.69 14.43
C ALA A 295 -14.70 0.46 15.94
N ALA A 296 -13.67 0.96 16.62
CA ALA A 296 -13.54 0.86 18.07
C ALA A 296 -14.66 1.62 18.78
N TYR A 297 -15.01 2.83 18.31
CA TYR A 297 -16.12 3.60 18.88
C TYR A 297 -17.47 2.88 18.73
N LEU A 298 -17.76 2.32 17.55
CA LEU A 298 -19.00 1.57 17.31
C LEU A 298 -19.09 0.34 18.19
N GLN A 299 -18.01 -0.45 18.30
CA GLN A 299 -18.02 -1.71 19.03
C GLN A 299 -17.95 -1.50 20.54
N VAL A 300 -17.06 -0.63 21.02
CA VAL A 300 -16.77 -0.50 22.45
C VAL A 300 -17.68 0.51 23.14
N VAL A 301 -17.89 1.68 22.52
CA VAL A 301 -18.68 2.77 23.12
C VAL A 301 -20.16 2.62 22.81
N ARG A 302 -20.50 2.21 21.57
CA ARG A 302 -21.90 2.03 21.14
C ARG A 302 -22.43 0.59 21.34
N GLY A 303 -21.56 -0.38 21.64
CA GLY A 303 -21.92 -1.78 21.86
C GLY A 303 -22.43 -2.52 20.62
N TYR A 304 -22.04 -2.04 19.40
CA TYR A 304 -22.43 -2.71 18.17
C TYR A 304 -21.60 -3.96 17.94
N ASP A 305 -22.23 -4.99 17.39
CA ASP A 305 -21.55 -6.21 16.98
C ASP A 305 -20.72 -5.99 15.70
N ALA A 306 -19.91 -6.99 15.37
CA ALA A 306 -19.01 -6.95 14.24
C ALA A 306 -19.75 -6.80 12.90
N VAL A 307 -20.93 -7.43 12.73
CA VAL A 307 -21.74 -7.32 11.49
C VAL A 307 -22.30 -5.92 11.32
N ARG A 308 -22.89 -5.34 12.36
CA ARG A 308 -23.42 -3.96 12.30
C ARG A 308 -22.31 -2.96 11.97
N THR A 309 -21.16 -3.13 12.60
CA THR A 309 -19.99 -2.34 12.31
C THR A 309 -19.57 -2.49 10.84
N GLY A 310 -19.46 -3.72 10.33
CA GLY A 310 -19.12 -4.00 8.94
C GLY A 310 -20.13 -3.43 7.94
N VAL A 311 -21.43 -3.51 8.23
CA VAL A 311 -22.51 -2.92 7.40
C VAL A 311 -22.37 -1.40 7.32
N ILE A 312 -22.08 -0.72 8.44
CA ILE A 312 -21.84 0.73 8.46
C ILE A 312 -20.64 1.10 7.59
N PHE A 313 -19.55 0.33 7.65
CA PHE A 313 -18.36 0.52 6.80
C PHE A 313 -18.61 0.31 5.31
N THR A 314 -19.69 -0.37 4.92
CA THR A 314 -20.06 -0.52 3.51
C THR A 314 -20.26 0.83 2.82
N ALA A 315 -20.64 1.88 3.54
CA ALA A 315 -20.74 3.24 2.99
C ALA A 315 -19.38 3.76 2.51
N ALA A 316 -18.31 3.61 3.33
CA ALA A 316 -16.95 4.00 2.93
C ALA A 316 -16.45 3.14 1.76
N THR A 317 -16.73 1.85 1.80
CA THR A 317 -16.42 0.89 0.74
C THR A 317 -17.07 1.29 -0.59
N LEU A 318 -18.35 1.59 -0.60
CA LEU A 318 -19.07 2.04 -1.79
C LEU A 318 -18.50 3.34 -2.34
N GLY A 319 -18.20 4.31 -1.47
CA GLY A 319 -17.56 5.57 -1.86
C GLY A 319 -16.20 5.33 -2.55
N LEU A 320 -15.37 4.50 -1.96
CA LEU A 320 -14.04 4.15 -2.49
C LEU A 320 -14.15 3.43 -3.84
N LEU A 321 -15.06 2.46 -3.97
CA LEU A 321 -15.26 1.71 -5.21
C LEU A 321 -15.80 2.60 -6.34
N LEU A 322 -16.80 3.43 -6.06
CA LEU A 322 -17.40 4.33 -7.05
C LEU A 322 -16.36 5.27 -7.68
N THR A 323 -15.49 5.83 -6.84
CA THR A 323 -14.45 6.75 -7.33
C THR A 323 -13.26 6.02 -7.93
N SER A 324 -12.87 4.86 -7.42
CA SER A 324 -11.81 4.03 -8.02
C SER A 324 -12.19 3.53 -9.41
N LEU A 325 -13.43 3.11 -9.62
CA LEU A 325 -13.94 2.73 -10.95
C LEU A 325 -14.02 3.91 -11.93
N SER A 326 -14.15 5.12 -11.39
CA SER A 326 -14.19 6.36 -12.19
C SER A 326 -12.80 6.99 -12.34
N ALA A 327 -11.75 6.43 -11.72
CA ALA A 327 -10.42 7.03 -11.62
C ALA A 327 -9.80 7.29 -12.99
N GLU A 328 -9.94 6.39 -13.96
CA GLU A 328 -9.42 6.54 -15.32
C GLU A 328 -10.07 7.74 -16.01
N ARG A 329 -11.39 7.84 -16.01
CA ARG A 329 -12.15 8.95 -16.60
C ARG A 329 -11.84 10.30 -15.94
N LEU A 330 -11.63 10.28 -14.62
CA LEU A 330 -11.23 11.47 -13.87
C LEU A 330 -9.80 11.91 -14.21
N ALA A 331 -8.87 10.96 -14.35
CA ALA A 331 -7.47 11.21 -14.69
C ALA A 331 -7.31 11.79 -16.12
N GLU A 332 -8.20 11.43 -17.05
CA GLU A 332 -8.24 12.04 -18.39
C GLU A 332 -8.66 13.51 -18.38
N ARG A 333 -9.55 13.88 -17.46
CA ARG A 333 -10.17 15.21 -17.40
C ARG A 333 -9.49 16.18 -16.45
N ARG A 334 -8.81 15.70 -15.42
CA ARG A 334 -8.24 16.52 -14.34
C ARG A 334 -6.81 16.13 -14.05
N SER A 335 -5.99 17.10 -13.63
CA SER A 335 -4.61 16.85 -13.22
C SER A 335 -4.55 16.00 -11.93
N GLN A 336 -3.49 15.20 -11.79
CA GLN A 336 -3.25 14.39 -10.59
C GLN A 336 -3.29 15.24 -9.31
N ARG A 337 -2.68 16.45 -9.35
CA ARG A 337 -2.75 17.43 -8.26
C ARG A 337 -4.19 17.75 -7.86
N THR A 338 -5.05 18.06 -8.84
CA THR A 338 -6.45 18.43 -8.58
C THR A 338 -7.21 17.27 -7.94
N LEU A 339 -6.98 16.03 -8.41
CA LEU A 339 -7.63 14.84 -7.86
C LEU A 339 -7.17 14.56 -6.42
N ILE A 340 -5.87 14.69 -6.12
CA ILE A 340 -5.35 14.51 -4.76
C ILE A 340 -5.93 15.59 -3.82
N MET A 341 -5.97 16.84 -4.26
CA MET A 341 -6.58 17.94 -3.47
C MET A 341 -8.07 17.70 -3.23
N ALA A 342 -8.82 17.31 -4.26
CA ALA A 342 -10.24 16.97 -4.12
C ALA A 342 -10.46 15.81 -3.14
N GLY A 343 -9.59 14.80 -3.20
CA GLY A 343 -9.61 13.66 -2.29
C GLY A 343 -9.44 14.08 -0.83
N PHE A 344 -8.43 14.89 -0.52
CA PHE A 344 -8.24 15.42 0.83
C PHE A 344 -9.40 16.31 1.28
N THR A 345 -9.90 17.19 0.42
CA THR A 345 -11.03 18.06 0.74
C THR A 345 -12.28 17.25 1.09
N LEU A 346 -12.62 16.24 0.26
CA LEU A 346 -13.75 15.33 0.52
C LEU A 346 -13.56 14.54 1.81
N SER A 347 -12.35 14.03 2.07
CA SER A 347 -12.06 13.26 3.28
C SER A 347 -12.20 14.12 4.54
N VAL A 348 -11.64 15.34 4.54
CA VAL A 348 -11.74 16.28 5.67
C VAL A 348 -13.20 16.71 5.88
N ALA A 349 -13.93 17.03 4.81
CA ALA A 349 -15.35 17.33 4.88
C ALA A 349 -16.16 16.14 5.42
N GLY A 350 -15.84 14.92 4.99
CA GLY A 350 -16.44 13.68 5.48
C GLY A 350 -16.21 13.49 6.98
N VAL A 351 -14.99 13.75 7.47
CA VAL A 351 -14.69 13.72 8.92
C VAL A 351 -15.51 14.76 9.67
N ALA A 352 -15.61 16.00 9.17
CA ALA A 352 -16.41 17.04 9.78
C ALA A 352 -17.90 16.65 9.86
N VAL A 353 -18.47 16.14 8.76
CA VAL A 353 -19.85 15.63 8.71
C VAL A 353 -20.04 14.48 9.70
N LEU A 354 -19.09 13.55 9.76
CA LEU A 354 -19.14 12.40 10.65
C LEU A 354 -19.16 12.84 12.13
N VAL A 355 -18.28 13.76 12.52
CA VAL A 355 -18.23 14.29 13.89
C VAL A 355 -19.53 15.03 14.22
N ALA A 356 -20.02 15.89 13.33
CA ALA A 356 -21.24 16.68 13.54
C ALA A 356 -22.47 15.76 13.68
N LEU A 357 -22.67 14.79 12.79
CA LEU A 357 -23.84 13.90 12.82
C LEU A 357 -23.80 12.94 14.01
N VAL A 358 -22.65 12.39 14.36
CA VAL A 358 -22.49 11.52 15.54
C VAL A 358 -22.65 12.32 16.85
N ALA A 359 -22.35 13.63 16.82
CA ALA A 359 -22.64 14.53 17.95
C ALA A 359 -24.16 14.76 18.11
N ALA A 360 -24.88 14.97 17.03
CA ALA A 360 -26.30 15.31 17.02
C ALA A 360 -27.23 14.10 17.16
N PHE A 361 -26.87 12.95 16.58
CA PHE A 361 -27.75 11.79 16.46
C PHE A 361 -27.16 10.53 17.07
N SER A 362 -28.02 9.71 17.70
CA SER A 362 -27.62 8.42 18.27
C SER A 362 -27.81 7.25 17.32
N THR A 363 -28.37 7.46 16.14
CA THR A 363 -28.67 6.39 15.17
C THR A 363 -27.41 5.87 14.46
N PRO A 364 -27.36 4.58 14.09
CA PRO A 364 -26.27 4.02 13.28
C PRO A 364 -26.06 4.73 11.94
N TRP A 365 -27.13 5.23 11.36
CA TRP A 365 -27.15 5.90 10.07
C TRP A 365 -26.42 7.26 10.06
N ALA A 366 -26.17 7.84 11.25
CA ALA A 366 -25.37 9.07 11.39
C ALA A 366 -23.93 8.92 10.88
N PHE A 367 -23.40 7.69 10.81
CA PHE A 367 -22.06 7.43 10.32
C PHE A 367 -21.98 7.37 8.79
N VAL A 368 -23.08 7.03 8.12
CA VAL A 368 -23.13 6.72 6.69
C VAL A 368 -22.69 7.89 5.81
N PRO A 369 -23.22 9.13 5.94
CA PRO A 369 -22.86 10.24 5.06
C PRO A 369 -21.37 10.62 5.16
N GLY A 370 -20.84 10.67 6.39
CA GLY A 370 -19.43 11.00 6.62
C GLY A 370 -18.50 9.92 6.08
N LEU A 371 -18.78 8.64 6.33
CA LEU A 371 -18.00 7.52 5.82
C LEU A 371 -18.04 7.44 4.29
N LEU A 372 -19.20 7.70 3.68
CA LEU A 372 -19.32 7.76 2.22
C LEU A 372 -18.42 8.84 1.62
N LEU A 373 -18.43 10.05 2.19
CA LEU A 373 -17.59 11.17 1.76
C LEU A 373 -16.09 10.84 1.92
N ILE A 374 -15.70 10.22 3.04
CA ILE A 374 -14.32 9.78 3.27
C ILE A 374 -13.93 8.73 2.23
N GLY A 375 -14.78 7.76 1.97
CA GLY A 375 -14.55 6.73 0.95
C GLY A 375 -14.40 7.32 -0.46
N LEU A 376 -15.29 8.24 -0.85
CA LEU A 376 -15.20 8.97 -2.12
C LEU A 376 -13.88 9.75 -2.22
N GLY A 377 -13.50 10.45 -1.17
CA GLY A 377 -12.25 11.23 -1.12
C GLY A 377 -11.02 10.34 -1.27
N LEU A 378 -10.95 9.26 -0.49
CA LEU A 378 -9.83 8.31 -0.54
C LEU A 378 -9.72 7.64 -1.91
N GLY A 379 -10.82 7.21 -2.50
CA GLY A 379 -10.83 6.56 -3.80
C GLY A 379 -10.39 7.48 -4.95
N VAL A 380 -10.80 8.78 -4.93
CA VAL A 380 -10.37 9.77 -5.94
C VAL A 380 -8.85 9.96 -5.95
N MET A 381 -8.20 9.96 -4.78
CA MET A 381 -6.76 10.25 -4.70
C MET A 381 -5.86 9.00 -4.71
N LEU A 382 -6.43 7.77 -4.62
CA LEU A 382 -5.63 6.54 -4.49
C LEU A 382 -4.67 6.34 -5.66
N THR A 383 -5.18 6.31 -6.87
CA THR A 383 -4.38 6.13 -8.09
C THR A 383 -3.49 7.34 -8.39
N PRO A 384 -3.99 8.60 -8.35
CA PRO A 384 -3.14 9.76 -8.58
C PRO A 384 -1.96 9.89 -7.63
N SER A 385 -2.12 9.54 -6.34
CA SER A 385 -1.03 9.60 -5.35
C SER A 385 0.12 8.68 -5.70
N VAL A 386 -0.20 7.44 -6.12
CA VAL A 386 0.80 6.45 -6.55
C VAL A 386 1.47 6.91 -7.85
N ASN A 387 0.67 7.39 -8.82
CA ASN A 387 1.18 7.82 -10.13
C ASN A 387 2.15 9.00 -10.02
N VAL A 388 1.89 9.99 -9.14
CA VAL A 388 2.81 11.13 -8.91
C VAL A 388 4.18 10.64 -8.47
N VAL A 389 4.23 9.65 -7.58
CA VAL A 389 5.49 9.10 -7.08
C VAL A 389 6.20 8.29 -8.17
N GLN A 390 5.49 7.37 -8.81
CA GLN A 390 6.10 6.46 -9.78
C GLN A 390 6.54 7.16 -11.07
N SER A 391 5.75 8.11 -11.58
CA SER A 391 6.08 8.84 -12.82
C SER A 391 7.29 9.78 -12.71
N SER A 392 7.80 9.99 -11.49
CA SER A 392 9.01 10.80 -11.25
C SER A 392 10.32 10.05 -11.52
N PHE A 393 10.27 8.73 -11.78
CA PHE A 393 11.45 7.88 -11.92
C PHE A 393 11.42 7.03 -13.19
N PRO A 394 12.61 6.74 -13.79
CA PRO A 394 12.73 5.87 -14.95
C PRO A 394 12.41 4.40 -14.63
N GLU A 395 12.24 3.57 -15.67
CA GLU A 395 11.83 2.15 -15.54
C GLU A 395 12.78 1.33 -14.65
N GLU A 396 14.08 1.60 -14.69
CA GLU A 396 15.11 0.89 -13.92
C GLU A 396 14.93 1.05 -12.40
N GLN A 397 14.34 2.16 -11.95
CA GLN A 397 14.12 2.49 -10.54
C GLN A 397 12.71 2.16 -10.06
N GLN A 398 11.81 1.71 -10.93
CA GLN A 398 10.40 1.45 -10.59
C GLN A 398 10.22 0.41 -9.47
N GLY A 399 11.08 -0.60 -9.41
CA GLY A 399 11.05 -1.60 -8.32
C GLY A 399 11.34 -0.98 -6.96
N GLU A 400 12.38 -0.16 -6.87
CA GLU A 400 12.82 0.47 -5.62
C GLU A 400 11.82 1.53 -5.14
N ILE A 401 11.34 2.38 -6.04
CA ILE A 401 10.33 3.41 -5.70
C ILE A 401 8.98 2.80 -5.34
N SER A 402 8.58 1.69 -5.96
CA SER A 402 7.36 0.97 -5.59
C SER A 402 7.46 0.38 -4.19
N GLY A 403 8.61 -0.20 -3.83
CA GLY A 403 8.89 -0.68 -2.48
C GLY A 403 8.83 0.44 -1.44
N LEU A 404 9.47 1.59 -1.73
CA LEU A 404 9.42 2.78 -0.89
C LEU A 404 8.00 3.31 -0.73
N SER A 405 7.26 3.45 -1.83
CA SER A 405 5.88 3.91 -1.86
C SER A 405 4.98 3.02 -0.97
N ARG A 406 5.12 1.70 -1.05
CA ARG A 406 4.39 0.76 -0.19
C ARG A 406 4.81 0.84 1.28
N SER A 407 6.10 0.95 1.56
CA SER A 407 6.60 1.14 2.93
C SER A 407 6.01 2.41 3.55
N VAL A 408 6.02 3.53 2.82
CA VAL A 408 5.47 4.82 3.25
C VAL A 408 3.95 4.74 3.46
N SER A 409 3.22 4.02 2.62
CA SER A 409 1.77 3.77 2.79
C SER A 409 1.48 3.00 4.08
N ASN A 410 2.19 1.91 4.32
CA ASN A 410 2.00 1.09 5.52
C ASN A 410 2.41 1.84 6.79
N LEU A 411 3.47 2.67 6.71
CA LEU A 411 3.88 3.55 7.80
C LEU A 411 2.78 4.59 8.11
N GLY A 412 2.17 5.19 7.08
CA GLY A 412 1.01 6.07 7.25
C GLY A 412 -0.14 5.36 7.95
N SER A 413 -0.47 4.14 7.51
CA SER A 413 -1.49 3.29 8.14
C SER A 413 -1.20 3.03 9.62
N SER A 414 0.05 2.69 9.95
CA SER A 414 0.51 2.46 11.32
C SER A 414 0.38 3.74 12.16
N PHE A 415 0.84 4.88 11.65
CA PHE A 415 0.70 6.17 12.33
C PHE A 415 -0.77 6.55 12.56
N GLY A 416 -1.64 6.33 11.57
CA GLY A 416 -3.06 6.62 11.69
C GLY A 416 -3.72 5.84 12.83
N THR A 417 -3.48 4.53 12.88
CA THR A 417 -3.99 3.66 13.93
C THR A 417 -3.38 4.02 15.29
N ALA A 418 -2.07 4.29 15.35
CA ALA A 418 -1.39 4.66 16.58
C ALA A 418 -1.92 5.99 17.14
N ILE A 419 -1.89 7.07 16.34
CA ILE A 419 -2.24 8.42 16.79
C ILE A 419 -3.73 8.49 17.17
N ALA A 420 -4.61 8.17 16.23
CA ALA A 420 -6.05 8.31 16.46
C ALA A 420 -6.57 7.27 17.47
N GLY A 421 -6.01 6.07 17.44
CA GLY A 421 -6.36 5.02 18.39
C GLY A 421 -5.95 5.34 19.81
N THR A 422 -4.74 5.84 20.04
CA THR A 422 -4.28 6.27 21.39
C THR A 422 -5.18 7.37 21.94
N ILE A 423 -5.55 8.37 21.14
CA ILE A 423 -6.47 9.43 21.59
C ILE A 423 -7.86 8.85 21.97
N LEU A 424 -8.39 7.93 21.17
CA LEU A 424 -9.68 7.30 21.45
C LEU A 424 -9.62 6.43 22.70
N VAL A 425 -8.59 5.58 22.81
CA VAL A 425 -8.47 4.57 23.87
C VAL A 425 -8.22 5.23 25.24
N ALA A 426 -7.54 6.39 25.28
CA ALA A 426 -7.31 7.13 26.50
C ALA A 426 -8.59 7.49 27.28
N GLY A 427 -9.75 7.62 26.59
CA GLY A 427 -11.00 7.96 27.25
C GLY A 427 -12.19 7.05 26.93
N LEU A 428 -12.20 6.39 25.78
CA LEU A 428 -13.32 5.58 25.24
C LEU A 428 -14.68 6.28 25.35
N THR A 429 -14.69 7.59 25.06
CA THR A 429 -15.85 8.46 25.16
C THR A 429 -16.19 9.11 23.81
N LYS A 430 -17.37 9.72 23.72
CA LYS A 430 -17.77 10.55 22.59
C LYS A 430 -16.79 11.72 22.36
N GLY A 431 -16.26 12.31 23.46
CA GLY A 431 -15.26 13.37 23.41
C GLY A 431 -13.92 12.88 22.84
N ALA A 432 -13.43 11.73 23.30
CA ALA A 432 -12.19 11.12 22.79
C ALA A 432 -12.33 10.74 21.29
N TYR A 433 -13.49 10.22 20.88
CA TYR A 433 -13.80 9.98 19.46
C TYR A 433 -13.71 11.28 18.63
N ALA A 434 -14.37 12.36 19.10
CA ALA A 434 -14.33 13.63 18.39
C ALA A 434 -12.90 14.19 18.32
N ALA A 435 -12.12 14.12 19.40
CA ALA A 435 -10.73 14.56 19.45
C ALA A 435 -9.85 13.77 18.44
N ALA A 436 -9.98 12.44 18.41
CA ALA A 436 -9.27 11.59 17.45
C ALA A 436 -9.61 11.98 16.00
N MET A 437 -10.91 12.13 15.68
CA MET A 437 -11.36 12.50 14.34
C MET A 437 -10.91 13.92 13.94
N ILE A 438 -10.95 14.89 14.86
CA ILE A 438 -10.45 16.26 14.61
C ILE A 438 -8.94 16.23 14.34
N THR A 439 -8.17 15.45 15.10
CA THR A 439 -6.74 15.29 14.88
C THR A 439 -6.46 14.73 13.47
N LEU A 440 -7.21 13.72 13.03
CA LEU A 440 -7.13 13.21 11.67
C LEU A 440 -7.48 14.28 10.62
N ALA A 441 -8.51 15.08 10.86
CA ALA A 441 -8.88 16.18 9.96
C ALA A 441 -7.75 17.23 9.84
N VAL A 442 -7.11 17.60 10.94
CA VAL A 442 -5.96 18.54 10.95
C VAL A 442 -4.79 17.96 10.14
N ILE A 443 -4.47 16.68 10.34
CA ILE A 443 -3.44 15.99 9.54
C ILE A 443 -3.86 15.93 8.06
N GLY A 444 -5.14 15.71 7.77
CA GLY A 444 -5.69 15.75 6.42
C GLY A 444 -5.53 17.12 5.75
N LEU A 445 -5.71 18.21 6.49
CA LEU A 445 -5.44 19.57 6.00
C LEU A 445 -3.95 19.80 5.71
N ALA A 446 -3.04 19.22 6.52
CA ALA A 446 -1.61 19.24 6.19
C ALA A 446 -1.31 18.46 4.90
N GLY A 447 -1.98 17.31 4.68
CA GLY A 447 -1.93 16.56 3.42
C GLY A 447 -2.45 17.39 2.23
N LEU A 448 -3.55 18.11 2.40
CA LEU A 448 -4.08 19.04 1.39
C LEU A 448 -3.08 20.16 1.07
N ALA A 449 -2.43 20.72 2.09
CA ALA A 449 -1.39 21.74 1.90
C ALA A 449 -0.16 21.20 1.16
N ALA A 450 0.24 19.95 1.40
CA ALA A 450 1.28 19.28 0.64
C ALA A 450 0.84 19.03 -0.82
N ALA A 451 -0.38 18.57 -1.04
CA ALA A 451 -0.96 18.36 -2.38
C ALA A 451 -1.04 19.69 -3.18
N ALA A 452 -1.35 20.79 -2.52
CA ALA A 452 -1.39 22.13 -3.15
C ALA A 452 -0.01 22.59 -3.63
N ARG A 453 1.09 22.04 -3.13
CA ARG A 453 2.47 22.33 -3.56
C ARG A 453 2.96 21.42 -4.69
N LEU A 454 2.20 20.39 -5.08
CA LEU A 454 2.51 19.56 -6.24
C LEU A 454 2.51 20.42 -7.52
N PRO A 455 3.42 20.15 -8.47
CA PRO A 455 3.46 20.89 -9.73
C PRO A 455 2.13 20.74 -10.49
N ARG A 456 1.73 21.80 -11.16
CA ARG A 456 0.65 21.74 -12.15
C ARG A 456 1.24 21.04 -13.36
N ALA A 457 0.72 19.86 -13.73
CA ALA A 457 1.09 19.27 -15.00
C ALA A 457 0.78 20.29 -16.11
N PRO A 458 1.70 20.54 -17.06
CA PRO A 458 1.36 21.31 -18.23
C PRO A 458 0.16 20.62 -18.87
N GLY A 459 -0.90 21.38 -19.15
CA GLY A 459 -2.10 20.85 -19.78
C GLY A 459 -1.67 20.04 -21.00
N ARG A 460 -2.17 18.82 -21.14
CA ARG A 460 -2.02 18.05 -22.37
C ARG A 460 -2.55 18.93 -23.50
N THR A 461 -1.64 19.49 -24.29
CA THR A 461 -1.99 20.01 -25.61
C THR A 461 -2.69 18.87 -26.35
N ALA A 462 -3.92 19.13 -26.80
CA ALA A 462 -4.68 18.19 -27.58
C ALA A 462 -3.80 17.63 -28.72
N PRO A 463 -3.88 16.33 -29.06
CA PRO A 463 -3.21 15.79 -30.22
C PRO A 463 -3.91 16.36 -31.46
N GLY A 464 -3.41 17.48 -31.99
CA GLY A 464 -4.01 18.17 -33.13
C GLY A 464 -3.54 19.60 -33.24
N GLY A 465 -2.24 19.78 -33.44
CA GLY A 465 -1.65 21.04 -33.77
C GLY A 465 -0.19 20.81 -34.12
N ALA A 466 0.06 20.22 -35.28
CA ALA A 466 1.36 20.34 -35.90
C ALA A 466 1.65 21.84 -36.04
N PRO A 467 2.83 22.36 -35.65
CA PRO A 467 3.19 23.72 -35.98
C PRO A 467 3.36 23.79 -37.49
N SER A 468 2.35 24.37 -38.12
CA SER A 468 2.45 24.85 -39.51
C SER A 468 3.45 26.00 -39.52
N GLY A 469 4.52 25.84 -40.28
CA GLY A 469 5.23 26.94 -40.88
C GLY A 469 6.41 27.51 -40.11
N ALA A 470 7.56 26.90 -40.28
CA ALA A 470 8.81 27.61 -40.53
C ALA A 470 9.65 26.70 -41.43
N ALA A 471 9.69 26.99 -42.69
CA ALA A 471 10.62 26.38 -43.63
C ALA A 471 12.06 26.73 -43.19
N PRO A 472 12.95 25.78 -43.01
CA PRO A 472 14.37 26.10 -42.96
C PRO A 472 14.89 26.22 -44.40
N GLY A 473 15.60 27.29 -44.63
CA GLY A 473 16.25 27.58 -45.89
C GLY A 473 17.13 26.41 -46.36
N THR A 474 17.10 26.26 -47.65
CA THR A 474 17.95 25.42 -48.47
C THR A 474 19.43 25.76 -48.25
N GLU A 475 20.11 24.98 -47.42
CA GLU A 475 21.57 24.86 -47.51
C GLU A 475 21.91 23.60 -48.31
N ALA A 476 22.56 23.83 -49.45
CA ALA A 476 23.01 22.80 -50.37
C ALA A 476 24.02 21.86 -49.71
N ARG A 477 23.69 20.56 -49.64
CA ARG A 477 24.66 19.51 -49.33
C ARG A 477 25.62 19.32 -50.50
N PRO A 478 26.93 19.20 -50.25
CA PRO A 478 27.87 18.80 -51.30
C PRO A 478 27.66 17.31 -51.67
N PRO A 479 27.95 16.93 -52.95
CA PRO A 479 27.76 15.57 -53.43
C PRO A 479 28.69 14.57 -52.79
N LEU A 480 28.15 13.42 -52.41
CA LEU A 480 28.92 12.25 -51.90
C LEU A 480 29.75 11.65 -53.03
N PRO A 481 30.96 11.17 -52.80
CA PRO A 481 31.75 10.48 -53.81
C PRO A 481 31.20 9.09 -54.11
N ASP A 482 31.26 8.77 -55.39
CA ASP A 482 30.84 7.52 -56.05
C ASP A 482 31.56 6.33 -55.44
N SER A 483 30.87 5.42 -54.75
CA SER A 483 31.43 4.20 -54.25
C SER A 483 31.29 3.10 -55.27
N GLY A 484 32.42 2.81 -55.95
CA GLY A 484 32.58 1.73 -56.91
C GLY A 484 32.12 0.38 -56.45
N GLN A 485 31.62 -0.37 -57.40
CA GLN A 485 31.16 -1.77 -57.29
C GLN A 485 32.24 -2.73 -56.70
N PRO A 486 31.87 -3.73 -55.91
CA PRO A 486 32.79 -4.77 -55.46
C PRO A 486 33.09 -5.77 -56.61
N PRO A 487 34.35 -6.31 -56.71
CA PRO A 487 34.74 -7.26 -57.73
C PRO A 487 34.18 -8.66 -57.47
N ALA A 488 33.87 -9.36 -58.54
CA ALA A 488 33.34 -10.72 -58.61
C ALA A 488 34.32 -11.78 -58.01
N PRO A 489 33.80 -12.90 -57.49
CA PRO A 489 34.64 -13.94 -56.87
C PRO A 489 35.39 -14.78 -57.92
N ARG A 490 36.72 -14.93 -57.74
CA ARG A 490 37.58 -15.80 -58.54
C ARG A 490 37.33 -17.26 -58.16
N ARG A 491 37.10 -18.10 -59.18
CA ARG A 491 37.06 -19.57 -59.09
C ARG A 491 38.45 -20.15 -58.74
N PRO A 492 38.55 -21.21 -57.95
CA PRO A 492 39.82 -21.89 -57.73
C PRO A 492 40.20 -22.77 -58.90
N HIS A 493 41.46 -22.65 -59.39
CA HIS A 493 42.11 -23.63 -60.27
C HIS A 493 42.50 -24.87 -59.49
N ARG A 494 42.16 -25.98 -60.05
CA ARG A 494 42.70 -27.30 -59.71
C ARG A 494 44.17 -27.39 -60.17
N ALA A 495 45.03 -27.86 -59.31
CA ALA A 495 46.08 -28.81 -59.52
C ALA A 495 46.53 -29.41 -58.18
#